data_66ed51010581f28a7a3a4c88c1d1e30b
#
_entry.id   66ed51010581f28a7a3a4c88c1d1e30b
#
_cell.length_a   1.000
_cell.length_b   1.000
_cell.length_c   1.000
_cell.angle_alpha   90.00
_cell.angle_beta   90.00
_cell.angle_gamma   90.00
#
_symmetry.space_group_name_H-M   'P 1'
#
loop_
_entity.id
_entity.type
_entity.pdbx_description
1 polymer ?
#
loop_
_entity_poly.entity_id
_entity_poly.type
_entity_poly.pdbx_seq_one_letter_code
_entity_poly.pdbx_strand_id
1 'polypeptide(L)'
;ALRDQVHISGLDARMLVFVNGFYSPELSSPTAMDGMDIVHFSEADETQVETIRTHLGTAANRDKYMFTALNDSWLDDGVFVHVKQDSKVITPLHIVWLTVPQREAFSLSQRLLVVMEPGSEATVVEHFANGVTELVLGANARLCHYRLHLEEEHALHIGGVHARLDRDARLNSFHLGLGSILKRLDVVVRHEGNGAHCDLNGIYLPRHSQNIDYHTCIEHARPHCTTKEVFRGVISDNARAVFNGRIHIHPDAQKTVAELSNKNLLTSNKAEIDTKPELEIYADDVKCTHGATVAQLDDYALYYLCSRGIAREHAQVMLSTGFINELINNLQHPTLGEYLKPVLSDMFVQQVTQGERTE
;
A
#
# COMPACT_ATOMS: atom_id res chain seq x y z
N ALA A 1 -24.72 -0.14 -9.73
CA ALA A 1 -23.61 -0.88 -10.36
C ALA A 1 -22.24 -0.30 -9.95
N LEU A 2 -21.79 0.87 -10.49
CA LEU A 2 -20.47 1.43 -10.14
C LEU A 2 -20.35 1.79 -8.64
N ARG A 3 -21.40 2.36 -8.06
CA ARG A 3 -21.41 2.75 -6.65
C ARG A 3 -21.25 1.57 -5.69
N ASP A 4 -21.75 0.40 -6.06
CA ASP A 4 -21.64 -0.82 -5.24
C ASP A 4 -20.25 -1.43 -5.29
N GLN A 5 -19.51 -1.21 -6.39
CA GLN A 5 -18.13 -1.71 -6.56
C GLN A 5 -17.10 -0.90 -5.74
N VAL A 6 -17.39 0.37 -5.48
CA VAL A 6 -16.46 1.27 -4.77
C VAL A 6 -16.71 1.34 -3.27
N HIS A 7 -17.85 0.83 -2.81
CA HIS A 7 -18.24 0.92 -1.42
C HIS A 7 -17.60 -0.20 -0.59
N ILE A 8 -16.83 0.18 0.42
CA ILE A 8 -16.34 -0.75 1.42
C ILE A 8 -17.44 -0.94 2.47
N SER A 9 -18.06 -2.12 2.48
CA SER A 9 -19.18 -2.42 3.37
C SER A 9 -18.81 -2.20 4.83
N GLY A 10 -19.64 -1.45 5.55
CA GLY A 10 -19.44 -1.13 6.97
C GLY A 10 -18.43 0.00 7.25
N LEU A 11 -17.73 0.52 6.25
CA LEU A 11 -16.83 1.66 6.42
C LEU A 11 -17.63 2.97 6.36
N ASP A 12 -17.79 3.64 7.50
CA ASP A 12 -18.31 5.00 7.56
C ASP A 12 -17.17 5.98 7.25
N ALA A 13 -17.05 6.37 5.98
CA ALA A 13 -15.97 7.19 5.49
C ALA A 13 -16.48 8.34 4.61
N ARG A 14 -15.68 9.39 4.52
CA ARG A 14 -15.87 10.45 3.53
C ARG A 14 -15.24 9.96 2.21
N MET A 15 -16.07 9.75 1.20
CA MET A 15 -15.66 9.13 -0.06
C MET A 15 -15.46 10.17 -1.15
N LEU A 16 -14.32 10.13 -1.83
CA LEU A 16 -14.01 10.88 -3.05
C LEU A 16 -13.81 9.89 -4.19
N VAL A 17 -14.53 10.08 -5.28
CA VAL A 17 -14.47 9.17 -6.43
C VAL A 17 -13.98 9.90 -7.67
N PHE A 18 -12.97 9.34 -8.28
CA PHE A 18 -12.43 9.76 -9.57
C PHE A 18 -12.73 8.68 -10.61
N VAL A 19 -13.22 9.08 -11.77
CA VAL A 19 -13.47 8.18 -12.90
C VAL A 19 -12.59 8.62 -14.06
N ASN A 20 -11.66 7.76 -14.47
CA ASN A 20 -10.66 8.06 -15.50
C ASN A 20 -9.88 9.36 -15.22
N GLY A 21 -9.51 9.59 -13.95
CA GLY A 21 -8.79 10.78 -13.50
C GLY A 21 -9.65 12.00 -13.20
N PHE A 22 -10.93 12.00 -13.57
CA PHE A 22 -11.85 13.13 -13.34
C PHE A 22 -12.69 12.93 -12.07
N TYR A 23 -12.76 13.96 -11.25
CA TYR A 23 -13.60 13.96 -10.05
C TYR A 23 -15.08 13.78 -10.41
N SER A 24 -15.77 12.90 -9.69
CA SER A 24 -17.21 12.65 -9.85
C SER A 24 -17.99 13.09 -8.60
N PRO A 25 -18.57 14.30 -8.59
CA PRO A 25 -19.38 14.77 -7.46
C PRO A 25 -20.58 13.88 -7.15
N GLU A 26 -21.18 13.27 -8.17
CA GLU A 26 -22.35 12.39 -8.04
C GLU A 26 -22.06 11.08 -7.28
N LEU A 27 -20.83 10.61 -7.37
CA LEU A 27 -20.37 9.38 -6.68
C LEU A 27 -19.69 9.70 -5.36
N SER A 28 -19.32 10.96 -5.11
CA SER A 28 -18.57 11.41 -3.95
C SER A 28 -19.48 11.87 -2.81
N SER A 29 -18.92 11.87 -1.60
CA SER A 29 -19.49 12.55 -0.43
C SER A 29 -19.13 14.04 -0.48
N PRO A 30 -19.83 14.91 0.25
CA PRO A 30 -19.41 16.30 0.44
C PRO A 30 -17.98 16.37 0.99
N THR A 31 -17.14 17.26 0.49
CA THR A 31 -15.70 17.35 0.85
C THR A 31 -15.45 18.00 2.22
N ALA A 32 -16.45 18.69 2.79
CA ALA A 32 -16.31 19.35 4.08
C ALA A 32 -16.11 18.34 5.22
N MET A 33 -14.97 18.47 5.91
CA MET A 33 -14.61 17.67 7.09
C MET A 33 -13.97 18.56 8.15
N ASP A 34 -14.36 18.34 9.41
CA ASP A 34 -13.72 19.04 10.53
C ASP A 34 -12.26 18.63 10.66
N GLY A 35 -11.37 19.62 10.71
CA GLY A 35 -9.93 19.40 10.87
C GLY A 35 -9.19 18.91 9.63
N MET A 36 -9.86 18.74 8.48
CA MET A 36 -9.24 18.30 7.23
C MET A 36 -9.80 19.11 6.05
N ASP A 37 -8.91 19.74 5.30
CA ASP A 37 -9.25 20.38 4.03
C ASP A 37 -8.87 19.44 2.87
N ILE A 38 -9.77 19.32 1.89
CA ILE A 38 -9.59 18.49 0.71
C ILE A 38 -9.90 19.33 -0.51
N VAL A 39 -8.92 19.45 -1.42
CA VAL A 39 -9.04 20.30 -2.60
C VAL A 39 -8.29 19.72 -3.78
N HIS A 40 -8.75 19.98 -5.01
CA HIS A 40 -7.96 19.75 -6.22
C HIS A 40 -6.86 20.80 -6.34
N PHE A 41 -5.70 20.45 -6.90
CA PHE A 41 -4.61 21.42 -7.07
C PHE A 41 -5.06 22.62 -7.89
N SER A 42 -5.89 22.39 -8.93
CA SER A 42 -6.46 23.43 -9.78
C SER A 42 -7.46 24.35 -9.10
N GLU A 43 -8.04 23.94 -7.96
CA GLU A 43 -9.06 24.69 -7.20
C GLU A 43 -8.50 25.27 -5.88
N ALA A 44 -7.21 25.08 -5.62
CA ALA A 44 -6.57 25.53 -4.38
C ALA A 44 -6.52 27.06 -4.27
N ASP A 45 -6.83 27.59 -3.10
CA ASP A 45 -6.67 29.00 -2.78
C ASP A 45 -5.17 29.38 -2.61
N GLU A 46 -4.89 30.69 -2.45
CA GLU A 46 -3.50 31.18 -2.34
C GLU A 46 -2.70 30.50 -1.20
N THR A 47 -3.32 30.26 -0.05
CA THR A 47 -2.69 29.62 1.11
C THR A 47 -2.41 28.14 0.86
N GLN A 48 -3.37 27.45 0.26
CA GLN A 48 -3.26 26.05 -0.13
C GLN A 48 -2.20 25.86 -1.22
N VAL A 49 -2.16 26.75 -2.22
CA VAL A 49 -1.12 26.75 -3.27
C VAL A 49 0.27 26.88 -2.67
N GLU A 50 0.48 27.76 -1.68
CA GLU A 50 1.76 27.92 -1.02
C GLU A 50 2.15 26.66 -0.24
N THR A 51 1.21 26.03 0.44
CA THR A 51 1.43 24.75 1.15
C THR A 51 1.75 23.63 0.16
N ILE A 52 1.02 23.52 -0.95
CA ILE A 52 1.30 22.55 -2.01
C ILE A 52 2.71 22.77 -2.56
N ARG A 53 3.10 23.99 -2.90
CA ARG A 53 4.45 24.32 -3.41
C ARG A 53 5.56 23.97 -2.43
N THR A 54 5.30 24.13 -1.13
CA THR A 54 6.27 23.82 -0.09
C THR A 54 6.51 22.31 0.05
N HIS A 55 5.48 21.49 -0.18
CA HIS A 55 5.53 20.08 0.14
C HIS A 55 5.55 19.15 -1.07
N LEU A 56 4.93 19.51 -2.19
CA LEU A 56 4.89 18.67 -3.39
C LEU A 56 6.30 18.38 -3.92
N GLY A 57 6.59 17.11 -4.17
CA GLY A 57 7.89 16.64 -4.64
C GLY A 57 8.98 16.59 -3.55
N THR A 58 8.66 16.91 -2.28
CA THR A 58 9.65 16.84 -1.21
C THR A 58 9.80 15.45 -0.61
N ALA A 59 8.74 14.66 -0.58
CA ALA A 59 8.79 13.26 -0.20
C ALA A 59 9.17 12.38 -1.41
N ALA A 60 8.64 12.68 -2.59
CA ALA A 60 8.85 11.95 -3.82
C ALA A 60 10.08 12.47 -4.58
N ASN A 61 11.23 11.82 -4.40
CA ASN A 61 12.49 12.22 -5.05
C ASN A 61 12.52 11.79 -6.53
N ARG A 62 12.19 12.70 -7.45
CA ARG A 62 12.17 12.48 -8.89
C ARG A 62 13.54 12.16 -9.50
N ASP A 63 14.62 12.63 -8.89
CA ASP A 63 15.98 12.39 -9.43
C ASP A 63 16.42 10.94 -9.18
N LYS A 64 15.84 10.29 -8.18
CA LYS A 64 16.14 8.89 -7.80
C LYS A 64 15.12 7.89 -8.37
N TYR A 65 13.87 8.30 -8.52
CA TYR A 65 12.77 7.43 -8.92
C TYR A 65 12.17 7.85 -10.26
N MET A 66 12.54 7.10 -11.33
CA MET A 66 12.16 7.41 -12.71
C MET A 66 10.64 7.52 -12.90
N PHE A 67 9.86 6.66 -12.27
CA PHE A 67 8.40 6.67 -12.40
C PHE A 67 7.74 7.85 -11.66
N THR A 68 8.38 8.36 -10.62
CA THR A 68 7.97 9.62 -9.99
C THR A 68 8.22 10.79 -10.95
N ALA A 69 9.39 10.83 -11.60
CA ALA A 69 9.68 11.84 -12.60
C ALA A 69 8.72 11.79 -13.82
N LEU A 70 8.33 10.59 -14.24
CA LEU A 70 7.33 10.40 -15.28
C LEU A 70 5.95 10.91 -14.83
N ASN A 71 5.53 10.61 -13.62
CA ASN A 71 4.29 11.13 -13.05
C ASN A 71 4.30 12.65 -12.97
N ASP A 72 5.40 13.27 -12.52
CA ASP A 72 5.56 14.73 -12.48
C ASP A 72 5.43 15.37 -13.88
N SER A 73 5.96 14.70 -14.89
CA SER A 73 5.96 15.23 -16.28
C SER A 73 4.56 15.25 -16.92
N TRP A 74 3.67 14.40 -16.45
CA TRP A 74 2.30 14.22 -16.95
C TRP A 74 1.24 14.62 -15.91
N LEU A 75 1.64 15.35 -14.90
CA LEU A 75 0.75 15.82 -13.84
C LEU A 75 -0.07 17.02 -14.33
N ASP A 76 -1.34 16.78 -14.64
CA ASP A 76 -2.29 17.85 -14.99
C ASP A 76 -2.98 18.42 -13.73
N ASP A 77 -3.37 17.52 -12.82
CA ASP A 77 -4.02 17.87 -11.56
C ASP A 77 -3.75 16.81 -10.49
N GLY A 78 -4.11 17.08 -9.26
CA GLY A 78 -3.96 16.18 -8.13
C GLY A 78 -4.90 16.51 -7.00
N VAL A 79 -4.85 15.72 -5.95
CA VAL A 79 -5.63 15.92 -4.73
C VAL A 79 -4.69 16.35 -3.61
N PHE A 80 -5.00 17.45 -2.98
CA PHE A 80 -4.37 17.94 -1.77
C PHE A 80 -5.26 17.68 -0.57
N VAL A 81 -4.71 16.99 0.42
CA VAL A 81 -5.33 16.71 1.72
C VAL A 81 -4.49 17.36 2.79
N HIS A 82 -5.06 18.30 3.52
CA HIS A 82 -4.39 19.02 4.59
C HIS A 82 -5.08 18.76 5.93
N VAL A 83 -4.43 18.10 6.85
CA VAL A 83 -4.93 17.84 8.19
C VAL A 83 -4.35 18.88 9.14
N LYS A 84 -5.23 19.69 9.73
CA LYS A 84 -4.86 20.83 10.56
C LYS A 84 -4.18 20.42 11.86
N GLN A 85 -3.35 21.28 12.38
CA GLN A 85 -2.62 21.09 13.64
C GLN A 85 -3.55 20.62 14.77
N ASP A 86 -3.09 19.64 15.55
CA ASP A 86 -3.77 19.05 16.70
C ASP A 86 -5.17 18.49 16.41
N SER A 87 -5.58 18.41 15.14
CA SER A 87 -6.88 17.86 14.73
C SER A 87 -6.87 16.32 14.79
N LYS A 88 -7.96 15.75 15.33
CA LYS A 88 -8.20 14.30 15.35
C LYS A 88 -9.37 13.98 14.42
N VAL A 89 -9.07 13.62 13.19
CA VAL A 89 -10.06 13.30 12.16
C VAL A 89 -10.47 11.83 12.31
N ILE A 90 -11.63 11.60 12.93
CA ILE A 90 -12.12 10.25 13.25
C ILE A 90 -12.67 9.55 12.00
N THR A 91 -13.42 10.29 11.17
CA THR A 91 -14.00 9.73 9.94
C THR A 91 -12.90 9.51 8.90
N PRO A 92 -12.66 8.28 8.41
CA PRO A 92 -11.67 8.02 7.38
C PRO A 92 -11.98 8.78 6.09
N LEU A 93 -10.93 9.22 5.39
CA LEU A 93 -11.02 9.67 4.00
C LEU A 93 -10.81 8.46 3.09
N HIS A 94 -11.78 8.16 2.23
CA HIS A 94 -11.73 7.08 1.26
C HIS A 94 -11.67 7.65 -0.15
N ILE A 95 -10.52 7.56 -0.80
CA ILE A 95 -10.28 8.02 -2.17
C ILE A 95 -10.35 6.83 -3.11
N VAL A 96 -11.20 6.91 -4.12
CA VAL A 96 -11.44 5.83 -5.09
C VAL A 96 -11.05 6.29 -6.48
N TRP A 97 -10.12 5.56 -7.10
CA TRP A 97 -9.60 5.84 -8.42
C TRP A 97 -10.12 4.81 -9.44
N LEU A 98 -11.32 5.03 -9.96
CA LEU A 98 -11.93 4.11 -10.92
C LEU A 98 -11.38 4.30 -12.33
N THR A 99 -10.99 3.20 -12.95
CA THR A 99 -10.66 3.14 -14.38
C THR A 99 -11.77 2.43 -15.13
N VAL A 100 -12.45 3.15 -16.00
CA VAL A 100 -13.48 2.59 -16.89
C VAL A 100 -12.87 2.40 -18.28
N PRO A 101 -12.96 1.19 -18.86
CA PRO A 101 -12.41 0.93 -20.18
C PRO A 101 -12.91 1.92 -21.24
N GLN A 102 -12.00 2.39 -22.09
CA GLN A 102 -12.27 3.26 -23.22
C GLN A 102 -12.04 2.50 -24.53
N ARG A 103 -12.46 3.09 -25.66
CA ARG A 103 -12.22 2.51 -26.99
C ARG A 103 -10.74 2.49 -27.34
N GLU A 104 -9.99 3.48 -26.88
CA GLU A 104 -8.56 3.64 -27.11
C GLU A 104 -7.81 3.44 -25.80
N ALA A 105 -6.58 2.97 -25.88
CA ALA A 105 -5.68 2.87 -24.75
C ALA A 105 -5.34 4.29 -24.24
N PHE A 106 -5.35 4.49 -22.94
CA PHE A 106 -5.02 5.76 -22.28
C PHE A 106 -4.17 5.51 -21.03
N SER A 107 -3.51 6.55 -20.58
CA SER A 107 -2.75 6.57 -19.34
C SER A 107 -3.31 7.62 -18.38
N LEU A 108 -3.20 7.36 -17.09
CA LEU A 108 -3.58 8.27 -16.03
C LEU A 108 -2.35 8.59 -15.18
N SER A 109 -2.15 9.86 -14.87
CA SER A 109 -1.10 10.35 -13.98
C SER A 109 -1.76 10.95 -12.74
N GLN A 110 -2.07 10.09 -11.78
CA GLN A 110 -2.74 10.49 -10.53
C GLN A 110 -1.69 10.96 -9.52
N ARG A 111 -2.04 11.98 -8.74
CA ARG A 111 -1.23 12.50 -7.63
C ARG A 111 -2.08 12.76 -6.41
N LEU A 112 -1.62 12.27 -5.27
CA LEU A 112 -2.16 12.58 -3.96
C LEU A 112 -1.05 13.19 -3.09
N LEU A 113 -1.32 14.35 -2.51
CA LEU A 113 -0.46 14.96 -1.49
C LEU A 113 -1.23 15.05 -0.18
N VAL A 114 -0.75 14.37 0.85
CA VAL A 114 -1.30 14.43 2.21
C VAL A 114 -0.30 15.15 3.11
N VAL A 115 -0.69 16.29 3.65
CA VAL A 115 0.10 17.04 4.63
C VAL A 115 -0.61 16.98 5.98
N MET A 116 0.10 16.41 6.95
CA MET A 116 -0.35 16.26 8.32
C MET A 116 0.40 17.29 9.18
N GLU A 117 -0.31 18.29 9.66
CA GLU A 117 0.29 19.27 10.58
C GLU A 117 0.64 18.63 11.93
N PRO A 118 1.52 19.26 12.74
CA PRO A 118 1.95 18.70 14.03
C PRO A 118 0.78 18.29 14.93
N GLY A 119 0.89 17.12 15.57
CA GLY A 119 -0.10 16.59 16.52
C GLY A 119 -1.40 16.09 15.88
N SER A 120 -1.54 16.14 14.56
CA SER A 120 -2.75 15.71 13.86
C SER A 120 -2.86 14.18 13.74
N GLU A 121 -4.10 13.68 13.66
CA GLU A 121 -4.41 12.25 13.49
C GLU A 121 -5.46 12.06 12.39
N ALA A 122 -5.22 11.13 11.45
CA ALA A 122 -6.17 10.81 10.37
C ALA A 122 -6.02 9.37 9.85
N THR A 123 -7.04 8.92 9.11
CA THR A 123 -7.02 7.69 8.32
C THR A 123 -7.32 8.00 6.86
N VAL A 124 -6.48 7.51 5.95
CA VAL A 124 -6.65 7.64 4.50
C VAL A 124 -6.66 6.26 3.87
N VAL A 125 -7.68 5.97 3.09
CA VAL A 125 -7.85 4.73 2.31
C VAL A 125 -7.82 5.08 0.84
N GLU A 126 -6.82 4.62 0.12
CA GLU A 126 -6.73 4.69 -1.34
C GLU A 126 -7.22 3.36 -1.93
N HIS A 127 -8.23 3.41 -2.78
CA HIS A 127 -8.84 2.24 -3.41
C HIS A 127 -8.67 2.33 -4.93
N PHE A 128 -8.18 1.26 -5.56
CA PHE A 128 -7.80 1.22 -6.98
C PHE A 128 -6.73 2.26 -7.35
N ALA A 129 -5.82 2.56 -6.41
CA ALA A 129 -4.86 3.64 -6.58
C ALA A 129 -3.85 3.35 -7.69
N ASN A 130 -3.71 4.30 -8.61
CA ASN A 130 -2.71 4.29 -9.67
C ASN A 130 -2.02 5.65 -9.71
N GLY A 131 -0.70 5.68 -9.57
CA GLY A 131 0.06 6.93 -9.53
C GLY A 131 0.89 7.10 -8.26
N VAL A 132 1.19 8.34 -7.91
CA VAL A 132 2.11 8.68 -6.82
C VAL A 132 1.37 9.35 -5.67
N THR A 133 1.60 8.86 -4.45
CA THR A 133 1.12 9.44 -3.20
C THR A 133 2.29 9.96 -2.39
N GLU A 134 2.19 11.20 -1.95
CA GLU A 134 3.12 11.82 -1.02
C GLU A 134 2.46 12.02 0.34
N LEU A 135 3.14 11.54 1.39
CA LEU A 135 2.71 11.66 2.78
C LEU A 135 3.74 12.47 3.56
N VAL A 136 3.36 13.67 4.00
CA VAL A 136 4.23 14.54 4.78
C VAL A 136 3.66 14.66 6.20
N LEU A 137 4.32 14.03 7.17
CA LEU A 137 3.86 13.97 8.55
C LEU A 137 4.69 14.90 9.43
N GLY A 138 4.06 15.93 9.96
CA GLY A 138 4.63 16.83 10.95
C GLY A 138 4.89 16.17 12.31
N ALA A 139 5.55 16.89 13.21
CA ALA A 139 5.92 16.36 14.52
C ALA A 139 4.71 15.83 15.30
N ASN A 140 4.83 14.63 15.88
CA ASN A 140 3.77 13.89 16.60
C ASN A 140 2.51 13.57 15.79
N ALA A 141 2.49 13.79 14.46
CA ALA A 141 1.36 13.43 13.62
C ALA A 141 1.23 11.89 13.50
N ARG A 142 -0.01 11.41 13.34
CA ARG A 142 -0.32 9.98 13.21
C ARG A 142 -1.21 9.74 12.02
N LEU A 143 -0.75 8.91 11.09
CA LEU A 143 -1.49 8.53 9.90
C LEU A 143 -1.65 7.00 9.81
N CYS A 144 -2.91 6.55 9.69
CA CYS A 144 -3.22 5.22 9.19
C CYS A 144 -3.49 5.33 7.68
N HIS A 145 -2.67 4.68 6.88
CA HIS A 145 -2.73 4.71 5.43
C HIS A 145 -2.98 3.30 4.89
N TYR A 146 -3.97 3.16 4.00
CA TYR A 146 -4.30 1.90 3.35
C TYR A 146 -4.29 2.13 1.84
N ARG A 147 -3.54 1.29 1.10
CA ARG A 147 -3.51 1.33 -0.34
C ARG A 147 -3.95 -0.01 -0.91
N LEU A 148 -5.16 -0.04 -1.45
CA LEU A 148 -5.83 -1.25 -1.92
C LEU A 148 -5.84 -1.26 -3.46
N HIS A 149 -4.95 -2.08 -4.03
CA HIS A 149 -4.83 -2.28 -5.47
C HIS A 149 -5.69 -3.47 -5.91
N LEU A 150 -6.99 -3.22 -6.05
CA LEU A 150 -7.98 -4.21 -6.47
C LEU A 150 -8.33 -4.04 -7.97
N GLU A 151 -7.33 -3.74 -8.81
CA GLU A 151 -7.51 -3.53 -10.24
C GLU A 151 -7.77 -4.83 -11.00
N GLU A 152 -8.31 -4.67 -12.20
CA GLU A 152 -8.53 -5.76 -13.12
C GLU A 152 -7.22 -6.35 -13.67
N GLU A 153 -7.27 -7.60 -14.16
CA GLU A 153 -6.13 -8.40 -14.59
C GLU A 153 -5.35 -7.82 -15.79
N HIS A 154 -5.96 -6.92 -16.57
CA HIS A 154 -5.39 -6.35 -17.80
C HIS A 154 -4.85 -4.92 -17.64
N ALA A 155 -4.71 -4.42 -16.43
CA ALA A 155 -4.15 -3.09 -16.18
C ALA A 155 -2.62 -3.09 -16.09
N LEU A 156 -2.00 -2.00 -16.52
CA LEU A 156 -0.62 -1.68 -16.21
C LEU A 156 -0.62 -0.63 -15.10
N HIS A 157 0.10 -0.92 -14.03
CA HIS A 157 0.12 -0.06 -12.86
C HIS A 157 1.56 0.27 -12.46
N ILE A 158 1.89 1.55 -12.49
CA ILE A 158 3.21 2.04 -12.11
C ILE A 158 3.03 3.25 -11.21
N GLY A 159 3.51 3.16 -9.97
CA GLY A 159 3.36 4.23 -9.01
C GLY A 159 4.08 3.96 -7.71
N GLY A 160 3.70 4.69 -6.67
CA GLY A 160 4.33 4.49 -5.37
C GLY A 160 3.78 5.38 -4.27
N VAL A 161 4.32 5.17 -3.08
CA VAL A 161 4.06 5.98 -1.89
C VAL A 161 5.39 6.49 -1.36
N HIS A 162 5.50 7.78 -1.19
CA HIS A 162 6.67 8.44 -0.65
C HIS A 162 6.29 9.20 0.62
N ALA A 163 6.89 8.87 1.75
CA ALA A 163 6.58 9.44 3.04
C ALA A 163 7.78 10.13 3.69
N ARG A 164 7.55 11.28 4.31
CA ARG A 164 8.48 11.98 5.21
C ARG A 164 7.89 12.02 6.60
N LEU A 165 8.67 11.59 7.59
CA LEU A 165 8.25 11.53 8.99
C LEU A 165 9.12 12.48 9.81
N ASP A 166 8.50 13.48 10.41
CA ASP A 166 9.16 14.38 11.35
C ASP A 166 9.20 13.77 12.77
N ARG A 167 9.68 14.53 13.75
CA ARG A 167 9.90 14.10 15.14
C ARG A 167 8.66 13.43 15.75
N ASP A 168 8.84 12.21 16.26
CA ASP A 168 7.80 11.40 16.90
C ASP A 168 6.55 11.12 16.03
N ALA A 169 6.62 11.40 14.72
CA ALA A 169 5.55 11.07 13.78
C ALA A 169 5.37 9.54 13.64
N ARG A 170 4.15 9.11 13.42
CA ARG A 170 3.79 7.69 13.29
C ARG A 170 3.04 7.43 11.99
N LEU A 171 3.60 6.57 11.16
CA LEU A 171 2.95 6.06 9.95
C LEU A 171 2.63 4.58 10.14
N ASN A 172 1.36 4.22 10.02
CA ASN A 172 0.94 2.83 9.84
C ASN A 172 0.40 2.70 8.42
N SER A 173 1.13 2.00 7.55
CA SER A 173 0.77 1.85 6.14
C SER A 173 0.58 0.38 5.78
N PHE A 174 -0.57 0.07 5.14
CA PHE A 174 -0.89 -1.26 4.66
C PHE A 174 -1.14 -1.25 3.16
N HIS A 175 -0.48 -2.16 2.44
CA HIS A 175 -0.57 -2.31 1.00
C HIS A 175 -1.17 -3.67 0.64
N LEU A 176 -2.18 -3.69 -0.24
CA LEU A 176 -2.71 -4.90 -0.83
C LEU A 176 -2.56 -4.84 -2.34
N GLY A 177 -1.82 -5.77 -2.93
CA GLY A 177 -1.63 -5.88 -4.38
C GLY A 177 -2.32 -7.11 -4.94
N LEU A 178 -3.46 -6.92 -5.61
CA LEU A 178 -4.15 -7.94 -6.41
C LEU A 178 -3.94 -7.67 -7.90
N GLY A 179 -4.17 -8.67 -8.70
CA GLY A 179 -4.34 -8.76 -10.13
C GLY A 179 -3.88 -7.60 -11.03
N SER A 180 -2.86 -7.81 -11.86
CA SER A 180 -2.46 -6.85 -12.92
C SER A 180 -1.47 -7.53 -13.86
N ILE A 181 -1.42 -7.15 -15.15
CA ILE A 181 -0.40 -7.63 -16.08
C ILE A 181 0.99 -7.23 -15.59
N LEU A 182 1.12 -5.98 -15.16
CA LEU A 182 2.33 -5.45 -14.54
C LEU A 182 1.94 -4.45 -13.46
N LYS A 183 2.45 -4.68 -12.27
CA LYS A 183 2.33 -3.75 -11.16
C LYS A 183 3.72 -3.48 -10.59
N ARG A 184 4.20 -2.24 -10.71
CA ARG A 184 5.43 -1.77 -10.12
C ARG A 184 5.14 -0.69 -9.09
N LEU A 185 5.60 -0.90 -7.87
CA LEU A 185 5.34 -0.03 -6.72
C LEU A 185 6.64 0.30 -5.98
N ASP A 186 6.95 1.58 -5.90
CA ASP A 186 8.02 2.11 -5.07
C ASP A 186 7.41 2.65 -3.76
N VAL A 187 7.81 2.10 -2.61
CA VAL A 187 7.37 2.57 -1.29
C VAL A 187 8.58 3.10 -0.53
N VAL A 188 8.62 4.39 -0.34
CA VAL A 188 9.77 5.07 0.27
C VAL A 188 9.34 5.78 1.53
N VAL A 189 10.01 5.51 2.64
CA VAL A 189 9.76 6.21 3.92
C VAL A 189 11.06 6.78 4.44
N ARG A 190 11.07 8.08 4.75
CA ARG A 190 12.23 8.77 5.32
C ARG A 190 11.91 9.28 6.71
N HIS A 191 12.67 8.80 7.69
CA HIS A 191 12.64 9.29 9.06
C HIS A 191 13.55 10.52 9.16
N GLU A 192 12.98 11.71 9.04
CA GLU A 192 13.70 13.00 9.08
C GLU A 192 13.69 13.67 10.45
N GLY A 193 12.85 13.18 11.36
CA GLY A 193 12.80 13.61 12.76
C GLY A 193 13.16 12.49 13.73
N ASN A 194 13.65 12.85 14.91
CA ASN A 194 14.00 11.89 15.97
C ASN A 194 12.74 11.14 16.46
N GLY A 195 12.87 9.85 16.78
CA GLY A 195 11.79 9.08 17.40
C GLY A 195 10.63 8.72 16.46
N ALA A 196 10.74 8.99 15.17
CA ALA A 196 9.70 8.65 14.20
C ALA A 196 9.52 7.12 14.09
N HIS A 197 8.29 6.70 13.84
CA HIS A 197 7.91 5.29 13.78
C HIS A 197 7.16 4.95 12.49
N CYS A 198 7.50 3.81 11.87
CA CYS A 198 6.82 3.29 10.69
C CYS A 198 6.49 1.81 10.86
N ASP A 199 5.20 1.45 10.81
CA ASP A 199 4.73 0.10 10.52
C ASP A 199 4.31 0.03 9.05
N LEU A 200 5.08 -0.70 8.24
CA LEU A 200 4.80 -0.91 6.82
C LEU A 200 4.45 -2.39 6.59
N ASN A 201 3.21 -2.65 6.24
CA ASN A 201 2.73 -3.99 6.02
C ASN A 201 2.16 -4.16 4.61
N GLY A 202 2.31 -5.35 4.02
CA GLY A 202 1.76 -5.59 2.70
C GLY A 202 1.47 -7.05 2.40
N ILE A 203 0.50 -7.24 1.50
CA ILE A 203 0.14 -8.54 0.93
C ILE A 203 0.12 -8.38 -0.58
N TYR A 204 0.73 -9.32 -1.31
CA TYR A 204 0.63 -9.39 -2.75
C TYR A 204 0.28 -10.80 -3.21
N LEU A 205 -0.68 -10.87 -4.15
CA LEU A 205 -1.32 -12.11 -4.56
C LEU A 205 -1.42 -12.19 -6.09
N PRO A 206 -0.28 -12.28 -6.81
CA PRO A 206 -0.29 -12.44 -8.25
C PRO A 206 -0.71 -13.87 -8.64
N ARG A 207 -1.51 -13.96 -9.70
CA ARG A 207 -2.01 -15.21 -10.28
C ARG A 207 -1.96 -15.19 -11.81
N HIS A 208 -2.29 -16.29 -12.47
CA HIS A 208 -2.24 -16.42 -13.95
C HIS A 208 -0.84 -16.13 -14.50
N SER A 209 -0.67 -15.09 -15.31
CA SER A 209 0.63 -14.62 -15.83
C SER A 209 0.95 -13.20 -15.37
N GLN A 210 0.46 -12.81 -14.20
CA GLN A 210 0.64 -11.48 -13.63
C GLN A 210 2.04 -11.27 -13.08
N ASN A 211 2.47 -10.00 -13.11
CA ASN A 211 3.75 -9.57 -12.55
C ASN A 211 3.51 -8.49 -11.50
N ILE A 212 4.03 -8.72 -10.29
CA ILE A 212 4.03 -7.73 -9.21
C ILE A 212 5.46 -7.48 -8.77
N ASP A 213 5.85 -6.21 -8.68
CA ASP A 213 7.20 -5.78 -8.31
C ASP A 213 7.10 -4.68 -7.25
N TYR A 214 7.40 -5.02 -6.00
CA TYR A 214 7.49 -4.11 -4.86
C TYR A 214 8.94 -3.75 -4.56
N HIS A 215 9.23 -2.47 -4.57
CA HIS A 215 10.48 -1.91 -4.05
C HIS A 215 10.20 -1.04 -2.85
N THR A 216 10.67 -1.45 -1.69
CA THR A 216 10.59 -0.66 -0.47
C THR A 216 11.95 -0.07 -0.14
N CYS A 217 11.97 1.16 0.37
CA CYS A 217 13.18 1.80 0.87
C CYS A 217 12.86 2.61 2.12
N ILE A 218 13.34 2.13 3.26
CA ILE A 218 13.17 2.83 4.54
C ILE A 218 14.49 3.49 4.91
N GLU A 219 14.52 4.83 4.92
CA GLU A 219 15.70 5.62 5.25
C GLU A 219 15.58 6.16 6.68
N HIS A 220 16.48 5.76 7.56
CA HIS A 220 16.63 6.31 8.90
C HIS A 220 17.72 7.37 8.88
N ALA A 221 17.32 8.65 8.84
CA ALA A 221 18.25 9.78 8.82
C ALA A 221 18.47 10.40 10.20
N ARG A 222 17.69 10.00 11.21
CA ARG A 222 17.72 10.54 12.58
C ARG A 222 17.70 9.43 13.63
N PRO A 223 18.21 9.69 14.84
CA PRO A 223 18.27 8.70 15.91
C PRO A 223 16.91 8.35 16.53
N HIS A 224 16.88 7.22 17.24
CA HIS A 224 15.75 6.69 17.98
C HIS A 224 14.53 6.33 17.11
N CYS A 225 14.69 6.20 15.81
CA CYS A 225 13.61 5.82 14.91
C CYS A 225 13.39 4.30 14.90
N THR A 226 12.14 3.90 14.65
CA THR A 226 11.77 2.48 14.62
C THR A 226 10.99 2.15 13.37
N THR A 227 11.25 0.98 12.78
CA THR A 227 10.51 0.45 11.63
C THR A 227 10.22 -1.02 11.82
N LYS A 228 8.98 -1.41 11.52
CA LYS A 228 8.59 -2.80 11.33
C LYS A 228 7.99 -2.94 9.94
N GLU A 229 8.67 -3.71 9.09
CA GLU A 229 8.24 -3.97 7.72
C GLU A 229 7.90 -5.46 7.56
N VAL A 230 6.65 -5.76 7.19
CA VAL A 230 6.18 -7.15 7.03
C VAL A 230 5.39 -7.32 5.75
N PHE A 231 5.93 -8.11 4.82
CA PHE A 231 5.24 -8.45 3.57
C PHE A 231 5.00 -9.96 3.47
N ARG A 232 3.84 -10.33 2.92
CA ARG A 232 3.44 -11.71 2.62
C ARG A 232 3.04 -11.81 1.14
N GLY A 233 3.67 -12.73 0.42
CA GLY A 233 3.31 -13.06 -0.96
C GLY A 233 2.69 -14.44 -1.06
N VAL A 234 1.58 -14.57 -1.81
CA VAL A 234 1.09 -15.88 -2.28
C VAL A 234 1.08 -15.83 -3.79
N ILE A 235 1.95 -16.61 -4.42
CA ILE A 235 2.21 -16.57 -5.85
C ILE A 235 1.74 -17.87 -6.47
N SER A 236 0.96 -17.78 -7.54
CA SER A 236 0.22 -18.91 -8.10
C SER A 236 0.36 -18.99 -9.61
N ASP A 237 -0.07 -20.11 -10.18
CA ASP A 237 -0.07 -20.39 -11.62
C ASP A 237 1.31 -20.15 -12.27
N ASN A 238 1.41 -19.24 -13.25
CA ASN A 238 2.66 -18.80 -13.90
C ASN A 238 3.03 -17.37 -13.51
N ALA A 239 2.52 -16.88 -12.37
CA ALA A 239 2.76 -15.52 -11.96
C ALA A 239 4.16 -15.32 -11.41
N ARG A 240 4.64 -14.08 -11.50
CA ARG A 240 5.94 -13.68 -10.99
C ARG A 240 5.79 -12.52 -10.02
N ALA A 241 6.51 -12.61 -8.90
CA ALA A 241 6.65 -11.51 -7.96
C ALA A 241 8.12 -11.11 -7.81
N VAL A 242 8.34 -9.84 -7.52
CA VAL A 242 9.62 -9.31 -7.07
C VAL A 242 9.36 -8.52 -5.78
N PHE A 243 10.20 -8.76 -4.78
CA PHE A 243 10.24 -7.95 -3.57
C PHE A 243 11.68 -7.53 -3.30
N ASN A 244 11.95 -6.23 -3.41
CA ASN A 244 13.22 -5.64 -3.04
C ASN A 244 13.00 -4.70 -1.86
N GLY A 245 13.42 -5.12 -0.66
CA GLY A 245 13.26 -4.36 0.57
C GLY A 245 14.60 -3.84 1.07
N ARG A 246 14.79 -2.52 1.12
CA ARG A 246 16.01 -1.90 1.59
C ARG A 246 15.77 -1.06 2.84
N ILE A 247 16.57 -1.29 3.87
CA ILE A 247 16.68 -0.42 5.04
C ILE A 247 18.04 0.26 4.99
N HIS A 248 18.02 1.61 4.98
CA HIS A 248 19.21 2.44 4.94
C HIS A 248 19.30 3.25 6.23
N ILE A 249 20.38 3.07 6.99
CA ILE A 249 20.63 3.74 8.27
C ILE A 249 21.82 4.66 8.13
N HIS A 250 21.60 5.98 8.22
CA HIS A 250 22.63 7.00 8.13
C HIS A 250 23.55 6.99 9.36
N PRO A 251 24.78 7.55 9.28
CA PRO A 251 25.75 7.53 10.38
C PRO A 251 25.23 8.09 11.70
N ASP A 252 24.40 9.14 11.66
CA ASP A 252 23.86 9.81 12.85
C ASP A 252 22.58 9.16 13.39
N ALA A 253 22.03 8.15 12.71
CA ALA A 253 20.79 7.50 13.09
C ALA A 253 20.99 6.41 14.16
N GLN A 254 21.64 6.78 15.27
CA GLN A 254 21.90 5.89 16.39
C GLN A 254 20.61 5.48 17.12
N LYS A 255 20.63 4.33 17.81
CA LYS A 255 19.48 3.76 18.53
C LYS A 255 18.29 3.41 17.64
N THR A 256 18.54 3.25 16.33
CA THR A 256 17.53 2.76 15.39
C THR A 256 17.20 1.29 15.68
N VAL A 257 15.90 0.96 15.59
CA VAL A 257 15.41 -0.42 15.57
C VAL A 257 14.66 -0.64 14.27
N ALA A 258 15.12 -1.59 13.44
CA ALA A 258 14.50 -1.85 12.15
C ALA A 258 14.37 -3.36 11.90
N GLU A 259 13.17 -3.80 11.57
CA GLU A 259 12.85 -5.19 11.27
C GLU A 259 12.20 -5.27 9.89
N LEU A 260 12.73 -6.13 9.01
CA LEU A 260 12.16 -6.45 7.71
C LEU A 260 11.86 -7.94 7.64
N SER A 261 10.63 -8.32 7.32
CA SER A 261 10.21 -9.71 7.11
C SER A 261 9.43 -9.86 5.82
N ASN A 262 9.98 -10.58 4.85
CA ASN A 262 9.26 -10.98 3.65
C ASN A 262 9.11 -12.50 3.61
N LYS A 263 7.88 -13.01 3.62
CA LYS A 263 7.61 -14.45 3.51
C LYS A 263 6.72 -14.70 2.30
N ASN A 264 7.06 -15.72 1.53
CA ASN A 264 6.41 -16.05 0.28
C ASN A 264 5.99 -17.51 0.25
N LEU A 265 4.77 -17.74 -0.23
CA LEU A 265 4.19 -19.04 -0.44
C LEU A 265 3.94 -19.26 -1.94
N LEU A 266 4.61 -20.26 -2.52
CA LEU A 266 4.37 -20.68 -3.89
C LEU A 266 3.32 -21.78 -3.89
N THR A 267 2.21 -21.57 -4.60
CA THR A 267 1.13 -22.56 -4.72
C THR A 267 1.17 -23.34 -6.04
N SER A 268 2.13 -23.02 -6.91
CA SER A 268 2.38 -23.69 -8.19
C SER A 268 3.89 -23.87 -8.41
N ASN A 269 4.26 -24.94 -9.14
CA ASN A 269 5.64 -25.20 -9.55
C ASN A 269 6.17 -24.24 -10.64
N LYS A 270 5.28 -23.43 -11.23
CA LYS A 270 5.62 -22.45 -12.25
C LYS A 270 5.61 -21.02 -11.72
N ALA A 271 5.18 -20.85 -10.47
CA ALA A 271 5.20 -19.56 -9.80
C ALA A 271 6.65 -19.18 -9.42
N GLU A 272 6.99 -17.91 -9.59
CA GLU A 272 8.33 -17.40 -9.32
C GLU A 272 8.28 -16.22 -8.35
N ILE A 273 9.28 -16.14 -7.47
CA ILE A 273 9.53 -14.99 -6.60
C ILE A 273 11.03 -14.68 -6.53
N ASP A 274 11.37 -13.45 -6.82
CA ASP A 274 12.68 -12.88 -6.54
C ASP A 274 12.57 -12.00 -5.29
N THR A 275 13.16 -12.43 -4.17
CA THR A 275 13.15 -11.66 -2.93
C THR A 275 14.55 -11.25 -2.52
N LYS A 276 14.76 -9.94 -2.31
CA LYS A 276 16.05 -9.35 -1.98
C LYS A 276 15.91 -8.37 -0.81
N PRO A 277 16.07 -8.81 0.44
CA PRO A 277 16.20 -7.90 1.56
C PRO A 277 17.62 -7.34 1.64
N GLU A 278 17.76 -6.02 1.82
CA GLU A 278 19.04 -5.32 1.91
C GLU A 278 19.10 -4.46 3.19
N LEU A 279 20.26 -4.49 3.85
CA LEU A 279 20.58 -3.61 4.98
C LEU A 279 21.85 -2.82 4.65
N GLU A 280 21.73 -1.50 4.61
CA GLU A 280 22.85 -0.57 4.50
C GLU A 280 22.97 0.20 5.82
N ILE A 281 23.91 -0.17 6.65
CA ILE A 281 24.02 0.34 8.03
C ILE A 281 25.32 1.09 8.19
N TYR A 282 25.22 2.37 8.49
CA TYR A 282 26.34 3.27 8.71
C TYR A 282 26.43 3.82 10.16
N ALA A 283 25.56 3.34 11.06
CA ALA A 283 25.56 3.66 12.49
C ALA A 283 25.94 2.43 13.31
N ASP A 284 26.59 2.62 14.47
CA ASP A 284 27.15 1.54 15.30
C ASP A 284 26.16 0.98 16.31
N ASP A 285 25.32 1.84 16.91
CA ASP A 285 24.40 1.44 17.99
C ASP A 285 22.97 1.32 17.48
N VAL A 286 22.73 0.22 16.78
CA VAL A 286 21.42 -0.08 16.16
C VAL A 286 21.04 -1.55 16.33
N LYS A 287 19.75 -1.85 16.20
CA LYS A 287 19.20 -3.22 16.18
C LYS A 287 18.43 -3.43 14.88
N CYS A 288 19.06 -4.14 13.94
CA CYS A 288 18.48 -4.36 12.63
C CYS A 288 18.43 -5.84 12.31
N THR A 289 17.29 -6.29 11.84
CA THR A 289 17.09 -7.66 11.39
C THR A 289 16.36 -7.67 10.05
N HIS A 290 16.71 -8.63 9.22
CA HIS A 290 15.91 -8.95 8.04
C HIS A 290 15.72 -10.45 7.90
N GLY A 291 14.65 -10.86 7.26
CA GLY A 291 14.38 -12.25 6.92
C GLY A 291 13.54 -12.35 5.67
N ALA A 292 13.96 -13.25 4.77
CA ALA A 292 13.17 -13.64 3.62
C ALA A 292 13.01 -15.16 3.61
N THR A 293 11.80 -15.62 3.29
CA THR A 293 11.53 -17.05 3.10
C THR A 293 10.71 -17.27 1.84
N VAL A 294 11.02 -18.35 1.15
CA VAL A 294 10.23 -18.88 0.04
C VAL A 294 9.89 -20.33 0.38
N ALA A 295 8.61 -20.63 0.45
CA ALA A 295 8.11 -21.95 0.78
C ALA A 295 7.04 -22.39 -0.23
N GLN A 296 6.85 -23.70 -0.36
CA GLN A 296 5.68 -24.29 -0.98
C GLN A 296 4.64 -24.64 0.10
N LEU A 297 3.43 -25.00 -0.33
CA LEU A 297 2.43 -25.52 0.58
C LEU A 297 2.97 -26.80 1.25
N ASP A 298 2.80 -26.86 2.57
CA ASP A 298 3.24 -28.01 3.37
C ASP A 298 2.38 -29.25 3.04
N ASP A 299 2.98 -30.22 2.35
CA ASP A 299 2.31 -31.47 1.98
C ASP A 299 1.79 -32.25 3.19
N TYR A 300 2.47 -32.16 4.32
CA TYR A 300 2.02 -32.80 5.55
C TYR A 300 0.76 -32.13 6.12
N ALA A 301 0.71 -30.82 6.13
CA ALA A 301 -0.47 -30.07 6.52
C ALA A 301 -1.64 -30.33 5.56
N LEU A 302 -1.39 -30.37 4.25
CA LEU A 302 -2.39 -30.74 3.24
C LEU A 302 -2.91 -32.17 3.48
N TYR A 303 -2.01 -33.15 3.65
CA TYR A 303 -2.40 -34.53 3.94
C TYR A 303 -3.23 -34.63 5.22
N TYR A 304 -2.83 -33.92 6.28
CA TYR A 304 -3.58 -33.91 7.55
C TYR A 304 -5.01 -33.41 7.37
N LEU A 305 -5.19 -32.29 6.65
CA LEU A 305 -6.52 -31.73 6.38
C LEU A 305 -7.38 -32.68 5.51
N CYS A 306 -6.76 -33.27 4.46
CA CYS A 306 -7.45 -34.24 3.61
C CYS A 306 -7.86 -35.51 4.37
N SER A 307 -7.03 -36.00 5.30
CA SER A 307 -7.36 -37.17 6.13
C SER A 307 -8.54 -36.92 7.08
N ARG A 308 -8.89 -35.66 7.32
CA ARG A 308 -10.08 -35.22 8.09
C ARG A 308 -11.32 -34.99 7.22
N GLY A 309 -11.25 -35.34 5.93
CA GLY A 309 -12.38 -35.23 4.98
C GLY A 309 -12.51 -33.89 4.30
N ILE A 310 -11.49 -33.01 4.41
CA ILE A 310 -11.46 -31.73 3.68
C ILE A 310 -10.93 -32.02 2.27
N ALA A 311 -11.66 -31.58 1.25
CA ALA A 311 -11.17 -31.66 -0.13
C ALA A 311 -9.83 -30.90 -0.29
N ARG A 312 -8.94 -31.40 -1.15
CA ARG A 312 -7.57 -30.86 -1.32
C ARG A 312 -7.59 -29.36 -1.65
N GLU A 313 -8.52 -28.98 -2.51
CA GLU A 313 -8.73 -27.59 -2.94
C GLU A 313 -9.08 -26.68 -1.74
N HIS A 314 -10.02 -27.10 -0.93
CA HIS A 314 -10.39 -26.37 0.29
C HIS A 314 -9.23 -26.31 1.31
N ALA A 315 -8.44 -27.38 1.42
CA ALA A 315 -7.27 -27.40 2.28
C ALA A 315 -6.22 -26.39 1.81
N GLN A 316 -5.99 -26.26 0.50
CA GLN A 316 -5.10 -25.25 -0.08
C GLN A 316 -5.58 -23.82 0.23
N VAL A 317 -6.88 -23.54 0.03
CA VAL A 317 -7.49 -22.25 0.39
C VAL A 317 -7.30 -21.94 1.87
N MET A 318 -7.54 -22.91 2.76
CA MET A 318 -7.36 -22.73 4.20
C MET A 318 -5.91 -22.38 4.58
N LEU A 319 -4.93 -23.07 4.00
CA LEU A 319 -3.51 -22.83 4.28
C LEU A 319 -3.06 -21.47 3.71
N SER A 320 -3.47 -21.13 2.50
CA SER A 320 -3.14 -19.84 1.86
C SER A 320 -3.77 -18.67 2.63
N THR A 321 -5.03 -18.80 3.02
CA THR A 321 -5.71 -17.79 3.86
C THR A 321 -5.04 -17.67 5.22
N GLY A 322 -4.69 -18.79 5.86
CA GLY A 322 -3.99 -18.80 7.15
C GLY A 322 -2.65 -18.07 7.09
N PHE A 323 -1.94 -18.19 5.97
CA PHE A 323 -0.63 -17.55 5.77
C PHE A 323 -0.67 -16.02 5.79
N ILE A 324 -1.76 -15.41 5.31
CA ILE A 324 -1.93 -13.94 5.27
C ILE A 324 -2.78 -13.38 6.40
N ASN A 325 -3.53 -14.24 7.11
CA ASN A 325 -4.55 -13.82 8.11
C ASN A 325 -3.99 -12.95 9.23
N GLU A 326 -2.75 -13.19 9.66
CA GLU A 326 -2.11 -12.39 10.71
C GLU A 326 -2.10 -10.90 10.34
N LEU A 327 -1.73 -10.56 9.10
CA LEU A 327 -1.68 -9.17 8.65
C LEU A 327 -3.07 -8.54 8.55
N ILE A 328 -4.06 -9.30 8.10
CA ILE A 328 -5.45 -8.82 7.98
C ILE A 328 -6.07 -8.61 9.36
N ASN A 329 -5.82 -9.51 10.32
CA ASN A 329 -6.36 -9.39 11.68
C ASN A 329 -5.74 -8.24 12.48
N ASN A 330 -4.53 -7.82 12.13
CA ASN A 330 -3.79 -6.76 12.80
C ASN A 330 -4.00 -5.37 12.16
N LEU A 331 -4.90 -5.23 11.17
CA LEU A 331 -5.26 -3.93 10.63
C LEU A 331 -5.82 -3.03 11.71
N GLN A 332 -5.33 -1.79 11.77
CA GLN A 332 -5.76 -0.80 12.79
C GLN A 332 -7.23 -0.42 12.65
N HIS A 333 -7.79 -0.50 11.43
CA HIS A 333 -9.20 -0.28 11.17
C HIS A 333 -9.91 -1.64 10.98
N PRO A 334 -10.65 -2.15 11.99
CA PRO A 334 -11.24 -3.50 11.96
C PRO A 334 -12.16 -3.74 10.76
N THR A 335 -12.95 -2.75 10.38
CA THR A 335 -13.89 -2.84 9.24
C THR A 335 -13.19 -3.18 7.92
N LEU A 336 -11.96 -2.68 7.70
CA LEU A 336 -11.18 -3.03 6.52
C LEU A 336 -10.79 -4.51 6.56
N GLY A 337 -10.43 -5.04 7.72
CA GLY A 337 -10.17 -6.47 7.90
C GLY A 337 -11.39 -7.33 7.60
N GLU A 338 -12.56 -6.93 8.09
CA GLU A 338 -13.83 -7.61 7.82
C GLU A 338 -14.22 -7.57 6.34
N TYR A 339 -13.98 -6.46 5.66
CA TYR A 339 -14.19 -6.31 4.22
C TYR A 339 -13.22 -7.19 3.40
N LEU A 340 -11.94 -7.18 3.75
CA LEU A 340 -10.91 -7.87 2.96
C LEU A 340 -10.95 -9.40 3.10
N LYS A 341 -11.34 -9.93 4.27
CA LYS A 341 -11.40 -11.39 4.49
C LYS A 341 -12.23 -12.15 3.45
N PRO A 342 -13.50 -11.80 3.19
CA PRO A 342 -14.28 -12.49 2.17
C PRO A 342 -13.71 -12.25 0.75
N VAL A 343 -13.27 -11.04 0.42
CA VAL A 343 -12.68 -10.73 -0.89
C VAL A 343 -11.48 -11.64 -1.18
N LEU A 344 -10.58 -11.79 -0.22
CA LEU A 344 -9.39 -12.62 -0.37
C LEU A 344 -9.72 -14.12 -0.36
N SER A 345 -10.68 -14.55 0.46
CA SER A 345 -11.15 -15.93 0.48
C SER A 345 -11.77 -16.34 -0.85
N ASP A 346 -12.64 -15.51 -1.40
CA ASP A 346 -13.29 -15.76 -2.69
C ASP A 346 -12.27 -15.83 -3.83
N MET A 347 -11.23 -15.00 -3.78
CA MET A 347 -10.14 -15.01 -4.74
C MET A 347 -9.38 -16.35 -4.72
N PHE A 348 -9.05 -16.87 -3.55
CA PHE A 348 -8.38 -18.16 -3.42
C PHE A 348 -9.29 -19.32 -3.88
N VAL A 349 -10.59 -19.26 -3.59
CA VAL A 349 -11.57 -20.27 -4.08
C VAL A 349 -11.66 -20.28 -5.61
N GLN A 350 -11.77 -19.09 -6.24
CA GLN A 350 -11.80 -18.98 -7.71
C GLN A 350 -10.54 -19.53 -8.36
N GLN A 351 -9.39 -19.30 -7.76
CA GLN A 351 -8.10 -19.77 -8.23
C GLN A 351 -8.02 -21.30 -8.30
N VAL A 352 -8.47 -21.99 -7.25
CA VAL A 352 -8.42 -23.45 -7.18
C VAL A 352 -9.41 -24.08 -8.16
N THR A 353 -10.62 -23.51 -8.32
CA THR A 353 -11.64 -24.03 -9.26
C THR A 353 -11.30 -23.80 -10.73
N GLN A 354 -10.44 -22.85 -11.07
CA GLN A 354 -9.98 -22.61 -12.46
C GLN A 354 -8.81 -23.52 -12.83
N GLY A 355 -7.95 -23.88 -11.89
CA GLY A 355 -6.84 -24.83 -12.10
C GLY A 355 -7.28 -26.21 -12.57
N GLU A 356 -8.45 -26.69 -12.10
CA GLU A 356 -9.02 -27.98 -12.52
C GLU A 356 -9.50 -28.03 -13.98
N ARG A 357 -9.74 -26.90 -14.62
CA ARG A 357 -10.21 -26.84 -16.03
C ARG A 357 -9.08 -26.83 -17.05
N THR A 358 -7.85 -26.74 -16.59
CA THR A 358 -6.64 -26.62 -17.45
C THR A 358 -5.70 -27.82 -17.37
N GLU A 359 -5.97 -28.80 -16.52
CA GLU A 359 -5.39 -30.16 -16.52
C GLU A 359 -6.34 -31.15 -17.24
#